data_ec8b57e27ad25bca1fe4d8d4d31465dd
#
_entry.id   ec8b57e27ad25bca1fe4d8d4d31465dd
#
_cell.length_a   1.000
_cell.length_b   1.000
_cell.length_c   1.000
_cell.angle_alpha   90.00
_cell.angle_beta   90.00
_cell.angle_gamma   90.00
#
_symmetry.space_group_name_H-M   'P 1'
#
loop_
_entity.id
_entity.type
_entity.pdbx_description
1 polymer ?
#
loop_
_entity_poly.entity_id
_entity_poly.type
_entity_poly.pdbx_seq_one_letter_code
_entity_poly.pdbx_strand_id
1 'polypeptide(L)'
;GSFKVRADFFSRSDWWYAISAFNTLIETGGKFTTDAYTQAWTEGEFWKASKNTIIVTVFVVSISLFLGTLGAYALSRSTERYAFWILIAALIFRAMPHITLVSGYLFPFFQLQIWGILPTTIVVLVAINQPFTLWLLYSFFKTVPKELDESALIDGCSYFQAFRHIIMPVMWPGVITAGLFSLMLAYNDFTVTALLLNQENHTMVPKIQSYLGTNQHEGNLMWAVSAVVSATAPLFMLVMFFQRQVISGLTAGAVKG
;
A
#
# COMPACT_ATOMS: atom_id res chain seq x y z
N GLY A 1 -17.14 42.62 -8.48
CA GLY A 1 -18.30 41.90 -7.96
C GLY A 1 -17.85 40.66 -7.24
N SER A 2 -17.95 40.64 -5.91
CA SER A 2 -17.55 39.50 -5.09
C SER A 2 -18.45 38.29 -5.38
N PHE A 3 -17.89 37.25 -5.88
CA PHE A 3 -18.56 35.97 -6.04
C PHE A 3 -18.69 35.32 -4.66
N LYS A 4 -19.86 35.40 -4.02
CA LYS A 4 -20.16 34.68 -2.78
C LYS A 4 -20.58 33.25 -3.16
N VAL A 5 -19.67 32.30 -3.12
CA VAL A 5 -20.02 30.89 -3.17
C VAL A 5 -20.50 30.49 -1.78
N ARG A 6 -21.79 30.17 -1.66
CA ARG A 6 -22.36 29.53 -0.50
C ARG A 6 -22.12 28.03 -0.64
N ALA A 7 -21.09 27.53 0.02
CA ALA A 7 -20.80 26.11 0.09
C ALA A 7 -20.96 25.62 1.52
N ASP A 8 -22.15 25.10 1.82
CA ASP A 8 -22.46 24.51 3.13
C ASP A 8 -21.81 23.12 3.31
N PHE A 9 -21.07 22.62 2.32
CA PHE A 9 -20.45 21.28 2.28
C PHE A 9 -18.95 21.24 2.51
N PHE A 10 -18.24 22.36 2.37
CA PHE A 10 -16.80 22.42 2.60
C PHE A 10 -16.51 23.55 3.55
N SER A 11 -15.56 23.37 4.45
CA SER A 11 -15.18 24.47 5.33
C SER A 11 -14.83 25.67 4.46
N ARG A 12 -15.40 26.79 4.80
CA ARG A 12 -15.36 28.05 4.01
C ARG A 12 -13.94 28.52 3.71
N SER A 13 -12.95 27.99 4.40
CA SER A 13 -11.54 28.32 4.28
C SER A 13 -10.89 27.69 3.04
N ASP A 14 -11.12 26.42 2.77
CA ASP A 14 -10.23 25.67 1.88
C ASP A 14 -10.44 26.01 0.40
N TRP A 15 -11.69 26.15 -0.03
CA TRP A 15 -12.02 26.57 -1.39
C TRP A 15 -11.69 28.03 -1.66
N TRP A 16 -11.86 28.89 -0.66
CA TRP A 16 -11.57 30.29 -0.81
C TRP A 16 -10.06 30.54 -0.97
N TYR A 17 -9.24 29.82 -0.23
CA TYR A 17 -7.78 29.87 -0.38
C TYR A 17 -7.35 29.35 -1.76
N ALA A 18 -7.92 28.26 -2.24
CA ALA A 18 -7.62 27.74 -3.57
C ALA A 18 -8.02 28.72 -4.69
N ILE A 19 -9.20 29.32 -4.61
CA ILE A 19 -9.68 30.32 -5.59
C ILE A 19 -8.87 31.60 -5.50
N SER A 20 -8.55 32.07 -4.30
CA SER A 20 -7.73 33.29 -4.13
C SER A 20 -6.31 33.08 -4.61
N ALA A 21 -5.70 31.95 -4.33
CA ALA A 21 -4.38 31.59 -4.85
C ALA A 21 -4.38 31.49 -6.37
N PHE A 22 -5.42 30.91 -6.97
CA PHE A 22 -5.58 30.81 -8.42
C PHE A 22 -5.77 32.21 -9.06
N ASN A 23 -6.58 33.09 -8.48
CA ASN A 23 -6.76 34.46 -8.95
C ASN A 23 -5.47 35.26 -8.82
N THR A 24 -4.74 35.14 -7.71
CA THR A 24 -3.44 35.79 -7.52
C THR A 24 -2.44 35.33 -8.57
N LEU A 25 -2.45 34.02 -8.92
CA LEU A 25 -1.61 33.46 -9.97
C LEU A 25 -1.92 34.06 -11.35
N ILE A 26 -3.19 34.30 -11.66
CA ILE A 26 -3.63 34.93 -12.89
C ILE A 26 -3.27 36.42 -12.91
N GLU A 27 -3.52 37.13 -11.81
CA GLU A 27 -3.31 38.58 -11.69
C GLU A 27 -1.82 38.97 -11.68
N THR A 28 -0.97 38.14 -11.05
CA THR A 28 0.48 38.39 -10.94
C THR A 28 1.28 37.86 -12.11
N GLY A 29 0.63 37.25 -13.12
CA GLY A 29 1.34 36.66 -14.25
C GLY A 29 2.35 35.58 -13.81
N GLY A 30 2.01 34.80 -12.78
CA GLY A 30 2.88 33.83 -12.14
C GLY A 30 3.51 32.90 -13.15
N LYS A 31 4.81 32.77 -13.10
CA LYS A 31 5.56 31.82 -13.92
C LYS A 31 5.42 30.43 -13.27
N PHE A 32 5.00 29.46 -14.05
CA PHE A 32 5.12 28.07 -13.60
C PHE A 32 6.60 27.75 -13.42
N THR A 33 7.01 27.47 -12.20
CA THR A 33 8.37 27.07 -11.87
C THR A 33 8.40 25.64 -11.36
N THR A 34 9.46 24.92 -11.70
CA THR A 34 9.75 23.57 -11.19
C THR A 34 10.73 23.60 -10.01
N ASP A 35 11.10 24.79 -9.55
CA ASP A 35 12.13 24.97 -8.52
C ASP A 35 11.78 24.24 -7.22
N ALA A 36 10.49 24.30 -6.81
CA ALA A 36 10.01 23.59 -5.63
C ALA A 36 10.18 22.05 -5.72
N TYR A 37 10.03 21.50 -6.92
CA TYR A 37 10.31 20.06 -7.14
C TYR A 37 11.80 19.78 -6.99
N THR A 38 12.65 20.55 -7.65
CA THR A 38 14.10 20.38 -7.56
C THR A 38 14.57 20.50 -6.12
N GLN A 39 14.12 21.51 -5.40
CA GLN A 39 14.48 21.72 -4.00
C GLN A 39 13.97 20.61 -3.09
N ALA A 40 12.72 20.13 -3.24
CA ALA A 40 12.19 19.03 -2.46
C ALA A 40 13.00 17.74 -2.65
N TRP A 41 13.41 17.46 -3.90
CA TRP A 41 14.17 16.27 -4.23
C TRP A 41 15.64 16.35 -3.80
N THR A 42 16.28 17.51 -3.83
CA THR A 42 17.69 17.72 -3.47
C THR A 42 17.84 18.14 -2.01
N GLU A 43 17.46 19.36 -1.67
CA GLU A 43 17.62 19.93 -0.34
C GLU A 43 16.71 19.27 0.70
N GLY A 44 15.47 18.95 0.31
CA GLY A 44 14.52 18.22 1.11
C GLY A 44 14.82 16.73 1.27
N GLU A 45 15.78 16.19 0.53
CA GLU A 45 16.19 14.78 0.52
C GLU A 45 15.04 13.81 0.21
N PHE A 46 14.01 14.25 -0.51
CA PHE A 46 12.84 13.42 -0.85
C PHE A 46 13.22 12.16 -1.66
N TRP A 47 14.31 12.20 -2.40
CA TRP A 47 14.82 11.05 -3.15
C TRP A 47 15.20 9.87 -2.23
N LYS A 48 15.74 10.14 -1.02
CA LYS A 48 16.05 9.09 -0.02
C LYS A 48 14.78 8.42 0.47
N ALA A 49 13.78 9.23 0.81
CA ALA A 49 12.48 8.73 1.25
C ALA A 49 11.78 7.92 0.14
N SER A 50 11.87 8.36 -1.11
CA SER A 50 11.34 7.64 -2.28
C SER A 50 12.02 6.28 -2.46
N LYS A 51 13.35 6.24 -2.37
CA LYS A 51 14.11 4.99 -2.40
C LYS A 51 13.69 4.03 -1.29
N ASN A 52 13.59 4.53 -0.06
CA ASN A 52 13.16 3.73 1.10
C ASN A 52 11.75 3.17 0.91
N THR A 53 10.81 3.99 0.41
CA THR A 53 9.44 3.53 0.10
C THR A 53 9.45 2.42 -0.94
N ILE A 54 10.21 2.55 -2.01
CA ILE A 54 10.30 1.51 -3.05
C ILE A 54 10.86 0.22 -2.45
N ILE A 55 11.95 0.28 -1.68
CA ILE A 55 12.54 -0.89 -1.04
C ILE A 55 11.52 -1.56 -0.13
N VAL A 56 10.93 -0.82 0.80
CA VAL A 56 9.93 -1.35 1.75
C VAL A 56 8.77 -1.98 0.99
N THR A 57 8.19 -1.27 0.04
CA THR A 57 7.03 -1.74 -0.73
C THR A 57 7.34 -3.01 -1.52
N VAL A 58 8.46 -3.06 -2.23
CA VAL A 58 8.85 -4.24 -3.03
C VAL A 58 9.03 -5.47 -2.13
N PHE A 59 9.74 -5.34 -1.01
CA PHE A 59 9.93 -6.45 -0.10
C PHE A 59 8.63 -6.88 0.59
N VAL A 60 7.83 -5.93 1.07
CA VAL A 60 6.53 -6.25 1.70
C VAL A 60 5.62 -6.98 0.73
N VAL A 61 5.46 -6.48 -0.50
CA VAL A 61 4.60 -7.11 -1.52
C VAL A 61 5.12 -8.49 -1.88
N SER A 62 6.41 -8.63 -2.14
CA SER A 62 7.00 -9.91 -2.54
C SER A 62 6.83 -10.98 -1.47
N ILE A 63 7.15 -10.64 -0.21
CA ILE A 63 7.03 -11.58 0.90
C ILE A 63 5.57 -11.90 1.19
N SER A 64 4.70 -10.89 1.20
CA SER A 64 3.26 -11.10 1.47
C SER A 64 2.59 -11.93 0.38
N LEU A 65 2.92 -11.72 -0.90
CA LEU A 65 2.40 -12.53 -1.99
C LEU A 65 2.94 -13.96 -1.92
N PHE A 66 4.22 -14.14 -1.66
CA PHE A 66 4.82 -15.46 -1.56
C PHE A 66 4.16 -16.29 -0.45
N LEU A 67 4.14 -15.77 0.76
CA LEU A 67 3.53 -16.45 1.91
C LEU A 67 2.01 -16.58 1.76
N GLY A 68 1.36 -15.51 1.29
CA GLY A 68 -0.08 -15.45 1.09
C GLY A 68 -0.56 -16.44 0.03
N THR A 69 0.17 -16.59 -1.07
CA THR A 69 -0.18 -17.51 -2.16
C THR A 69 -0.08 -18.98 -1.70
N LEU A 70 1.00 -19.34 -1.03
CA LEU A 70 1.17 -20.70 -0.49
C LEU A 70 0.13 -21.01 0.59
N GLY A 71 -0.07 -20.10 1.53
CA GLY A 71 -1.06 -20.29 2.61
C GLY A 71 -2.49 -20.32 2.09
N ALA A 72 -2.86 -19.41 1.18
CA ALA A 72 -4.19 -19.36 0.61
C ALA A 72 -4.52 -20.59 -0.24
N TYR A 73 -3.55 -21.08 -1.03
CA TYR A 73 -3.71 -22.33 -1.78
C TYR A 73 -3.96 -23.52 -0.83
N ALA A 74 -3.10 -23.71 0.18
CA ALA A 74 -3.26 -24.79 1.14
C ALA A 74 -4.62 -24.73 1.87
N LEU A 75 -5.03 -23.54 2.35
CA LEU A 75 -6.32 -23.36 3.01
C LEU A 75 -7.50 -23.56 2.05
N SER A 76 -7.38 -23.18 0.79
CA SER A 76 -8.45 -23.32 -0.21
C SER A 76 -8.74 -24.78 -0.57
N ARG A 77 -7.74 -25.64 -0.50
CA ARG A 77 -7.84 -27.08 -0.77
C ARG A 77 -8.21 -27.90 0.45
N SER A 78 -8.06 -27.33 1.64
CA SER A 78 -8.46 -27.99 2.89
C SER A 78 -9.98 -28.14 2.96
N THR A 79 -10.41 -29.29 3.45
CA THR A 79 -11.82 -29.59 3.78
C THR A 79 -12.13 -29.34 5.26
N GLU A 80 -11.09 -29.11 6.05
CA GLU A 80 -11.17 -29.01 7.49
C GLU A 80 -11.70 -27.65 7.97
N ARG A 81 -12.40 -27.63 9.09
CA ARG A 81 -12.95 -26.41 9.71
C ARG A 81 -11.87 -25.44 10.18
N TYR A 82 -10.64 -25.90 10.37
CA TYR A 82 -9.55 -25.03 10.82
C TYR A 82 -9.22 -23.93 9.81
N ALA A 83 -9.40 -24.17 8.50
CA ALA A 83 -9.19 -23.15 7.48
C ALA A 83 -10.08 -21.92 7.71
N PHE A 84 -11.35 -22.14 8.07
CA PHE A 84 -12.29 -21.09 8.44
C PHE A 84 -11.80 -20.30 9.66
N TRP A 85 -11.38 -21.00 10.73
CA TRP A 85 -10.93 -20.33 11.95
C TRP A 85 -9.64 -19.54 11.75
N ILE A 86 -8.69 -20.04 10.93
CA ILE A 86 -7.47 -19.30 10.58
C ILE A 86 -7.82 -17.99 9.86
N LEU A 87 -8.75 -18.04 8.89
CA LEU A 87 -9.17 -16.84 8.17
C LEU A 87 -9.89 -15.84 9.07
N ILE A 88 -10.77 -16.32 9.96
CA ILE A 88 -11.44 -15.46 10.95
C ILE A 88 -10.42 -14.82 11.89
N ALA A 89 -9.50 -15.60 12.43
CA ALA A 89 -8.43 -15.07 13.29
C ALA A 89 -7.58 -14.01 12.57
N ALA A 90 -7.25 -14.25 11.30
CA ALA A 90 -6.52 -13.29 10.47
C ALA A 90 -7.31 -11.97 10.29
N LEU A 91 -8.62 -12.04 10.03
CA LEU A 91 -9.46 -10.85 9.91
C LEU A 91 -9.63 -10.11 11.24
N ILE A 92 -9.75 -10.81 12.36
CA ILE A 92 -9.77 -10.20 13.71
C ILE A 92 -8.47 -9.44 13.95
N PHE A 93 -7.31 -10.06 13.66
CA PHE A 93 -6.02 -9.40 13.77
C PHE A 93 -5.94 -8.13 12.89
N ARG A 94 -6.47 -8.19 11.68
CA ARG A 94 -6.54 -7.06 10.75
C ARG A 94 -7.44 -5.92 11.27
N ALA A 95 -8.46 -6.24 12.06
CA ALA A 95 -9.37 -5.24 12.64
C ALA A 95 -8.77 -4.49 13.84
N MET A 96 -7.65 -4.96 14.40
CA MET A 96 -6.98 -4.28 15.51
C MET A 96 -6.36 -2.95 15.02
N PRO A 97 -6.40 -1.88 15.84
CA PRO A 97 -5.75 -0.62 15.50
C PRO A 97 -4.24 -0.82 15.31
N HIS A 98 -3.73 -0.48 14.13
CA HIS A 98 -2.31 -0.69 13.79
C HIS A 98 -1.37 0.04 14.75
N ILE A 99 -1.75 1.24 15.20
CA ILE A 99 -0.95 2.01 16.16
C ILE A 99 -0.75 1.25 17.48
N THR A 100 -1.78 0.55 17.97
CA THR A 100 -1.69 -0.24 19.20
C THR A 100 -0.76 -1.44 19.03
N LEU A 101 -0.86 -2.13 17.88
CA LEU A 101 0.02 -3.26 17.57
C LEU A 101 1.48 -2.82 17.48
N VAL A 102 1.75 -1.73 16.75
CA VAL A 102 3.12 -1.22 16.55
C VAL A 102 3.72 -0.72 17.86
N SER A 103 2.93 -0.03 18.70
CA SER A 103 3.39 0.44 20.01
C SER A 103 3.87 -0.71 20.91
N GLY A 104 3.22 -1.88 20.81
CA GLY A 104 3.65 -3.10 21.53
C GLY A 104 5.02 -3.62 21.09
N TYR A 105 5.42 -3.40 19.84
CA TYR A 105 6.71 -3.84 19.30
C TYR A 105 7.86 -2.85 19.57
N LEU A 106 7.56 -1.61 19.89
CA LEU A 106 8.60 -0.57 20.09
C LEU A 106 9.60 -0.97 21.18
N PHE A 107 9.11 -1.38 22.35
CA PHE A 107 9.98 -1.71 23.47
C PHE A 107 10.95 -2.85 23.18
N PRO A 108 10.53 -4.03 22.70
CA PRO A 108 11.47 -5.09 22.29
C PRO A 108 12.44 -4.65 21.18
N PHE A 109 12.00 -3.81 20.23
CA PHE A 109 12.86 -3.35 19.14
C PHE A 109 13.95 -2.39 19.63
N PHE A 110 13.65 -1.53 20.62
CA PHE A 110 14.67 -0.72 21.28
C PHE A 110 15.68 -1.58 22.04
N GLN A 111 15.21 -2.59 22.79
CA GLN A 111 16.11 -3.48 23.52
C GLN A 111 17.03 -4.28 22.60
N LEU A 112 16.52 -4.74 21.48
CA LEU A 112 17.28 -5.50 20.48
C LEU A 112 18.11 -4.61 19.54
N GLN A 113 18.05 -3.29 19.70
CA GLN A 113 18.74 -2.30 18.86
C GLN A 113 18.41 -2.42 17.36
N ILE A 114 17.21 -2.89 17.03
CA ILE A 114 16.72 -3.04 15.65
C ILE A 114 15.65 -1.99 15.29
N TRP A 115 15.45 -0.99 16.12
CA TRP A 115 14.60 0.15 15.81
C TRP A 115 15.27 1.10 14.80
N GLY A 116 14.49 1.75 13.95
CA GLY A 116 14.96 2.74 12.99
C GLY A 116 15.47 2.17 11.68
N ILE A 117 15.44 0.85 11.48
CA ILE A 117 15.94 0.19 10.27
C ILE A 117 14.82 -0.37 9.39
N LEU A 118 15.02 -0.36 8.06
CA LEU A 118 14.04 -0.82 7.08
C LEU A 118 13.62 -2.29 7.26
N PRO A 119 14.53 -3.25 7.54
CA PRO A 119 14.14 -4.65 7.70
C PRO A 119 13.08 -4.88 8.80
N THR A 120 13.19 -4.21 9.93
CA THR A 120 12.22 -4.30 11.03
C THR A 120 10.85 -3.80 10.59
N THR A 121 10.81 -2.67 9.91
CA THR A 121 9.58 -2.09 9.35
C THR A 121 8.96 -3.01 8.30
N ILE A 122 9.77 -3.64 7.43
CA ILE A 122 9.30 -4.60 6.44
C ILE A 122 8.62 -5.80 7.11
N VAL A 123 9.23 -6.38 8.15
CA VAL A 123 8.65 -7.53 8.87
C VAL A 123 7.30 -7.18 9.50
N VAL A 124 7.19 -6.01 10.14
CA VAL A 124 5.94 -5.56 10.77
C VAL A 124 4.87 -5.28 9.71
N LEU A 125 5.23 -4.61 8.61
CA LEU A 125 4.30 -4.35 7.51
C LEU A 125 3.82 -5.63 6.83
N VAL A 126 4.70 -6.64 6.66
CA VAL A 126 4.31 -7.97 6.17
C VAL A 126 3.28 -8.59 7.12
N ALA A 127 3.54 -8.59 8.42
CA ALA A 127 2.63 -9.16 9.40
C ALA A 127 1.24 -8.49 9.38
N ILE A 128 1.18 -7.16 9.26
CA ILE A 128 -0.07 -6.39 9.20
C ILE A 128 -0.81 -6.60 7.86
N ASN A 129 -0.06 -6.75 6.77
CA ASN A 129 -0.60 -6.89 5.41
C ASN A 129 -1.08 -8.32 5.13
N GLN A 130 -0.43 -9.31 5.75
CA GLN A 130 -0.64 -10.73 5.50
C GLN A 130 -2.09 -11.20 5.64
N PRO A 131 -2.87 -10.82 6.67
CA PRO A 131 -4.26 -11.25 6.83
C PRO A 131 -5.14 -10.93 5.64
N PHE A 132 -5.04 -9.71 5.11
CA PHE A 132 -5.83 -9.28 3.97
C PHE A 132 -5.40 -9.97 2.67
N THR A 133 -4.08 -10.07 2.44
CA THR A 133 -3.52 -10.75 1.28
C THR A 133 -3.91 -12.22 1.25
N LEU A 134 -3.83 -12.88 2.40
CA LEU A 134 -4.24 -14.28 2.57
C LEU A 134 -5.73 -14.48 2.25
N TRP A 135 -6.59 -13.64 2.83
CA TRP A 135 -8.04 -13.72 2.63
C TRP A 135 -8.43 -13.47 1.16
N LEU A 136 -7.81 -12.48 0.54
CA LEU A 136 -8.08 -12.13 -0.85
C LEU A 136 -7.66 -13.26 -1.80
N LEU A 137 -6.43 -13.77 -1.65
CA LEU A 137 -5.93 -14.89 -2.44
C LEU A 137 -6.73 -16.18 -2.20
N TYR A 138 -7.12 -16.45 -0.95
CA TYR A 138 -8.00 -17.57 -0.64
C TYR A 138 -9.33 -17.50 -1.40
N SER A 139 -9.94 -16.32 -1.46
CA SER A 139 -11.19 -16.11 -2.20
C SER A 139 -11.01 -16.43 -3.68
N PHE A 140 -9.90 -16.02 -4.29
CA PHE A 140 -9.59 -16.37 -5.67
C PHE A 140 -9.32 -17.86 -5.87
N PHE A 141 -8.52 -18.52 -5.01
CA PHE A 141 -8.26 -19.94 -5.11
C PHE A 141 -9.53 -20.80 -4.99
N LYS A 142 -10.52 -20.34 -4.23
CA LYS A 142 -11.83 -21.01 -4.14
C LYS A 142 -12.64 -20.99 -5.45
N THR A 143 -12.34 -20.10 -6.37
CA THR A 143 -13.00 -20.08 -7.69
C THR A 143 -12.37 -21.06 -8.67
N VAL A 144 -11.14 -21.53 -8.41
CA VAL A 144 -10.44 -22.50 -9.25
C VAL A 144 -10.93 -23.91 -8.89
N PRO A 145 -11.48 -24.66 -9.85
CA PRO A 145 -11.97 -26.03 -9.63
C PRO A 145 -10.89 -26.95 -9.09
N LYS A 146 -11.24 -27.84 -8.14
CA LYS A 146 -10.30 -28.81 -7.55
C LYS A 146 -9.91 -29.90 -8.54
N GLU A 147 -10.75 -30.14 -9.51
CA GLU A 147 -10.56 -31.11 -10.58
C GLU A 147 -9.28 -30.85 -11.40
N LEU A 148 -8.82 -29.59 -11.45
CA LEU A 148 -7.54 -29.26 -12.09
C LEU A 148 -6.34 -29.81 -11.32
N ASP A 149 -6.37 -29.79 -9.99
CA ASP A 149 -5.34 -30.40 -9.15
C ASP A 149 -5.37 -31.94 -9.30
N GLU A 150 -6.58 -32.52 -9.28
CA GLU A 150 -6.78 -33.97 -9.36
C GLU A 150 -6.33 -34.51 -10.72
N SER A 151 -6.70 -33.85 -11.82
CA SER A 151 -6.25 -34.21 -13.18
C SER A 151 -4.73 -34.16 -13.31
N ALA A 152 -4.11 -33.09 -12.77
CA ALA A 152 -2.65 -32.96 -12.78
C ALA A 152 -1.95 -34.12 -12.05
N LEU A 153 -2.50 -34.55 -10.91
CA LEU A 153 -1.95 -35.70 -10.14
C LEU A 153 -2.11 -37.01 -10.91
N ILE A 154 -3.23 -37.21 -11.61
CA ILE A 154 -3.47 -38.38 -12.47
C ILE A 154 -2.45 -38.40 -13.63
N ASP A 155 -2.14 -37.23 -14.20
CA ASP A 155 -1.12 -37.06 -15.24
C ASP A 155 0.33 -37.23 -14.72
N GLY A 156 0.52 -37.57 -13.44
CA GLY A 156 1.82 -37.84 -12.82
C GLY A 156 2.56 -36.64 -12.29
N CYS A 157 1.92 -35.45 -12.23
CA CYS A 157 2.51 -34.30 -11.58
C CYS A 157 2.56 -34.47 -10.05
N SER A 158 3.63 -34.00 -9.41
CA SER A 158 3.63 -33.77 -7.96
C SER A 158 2.75 -32.58 -7.59
N TYR A 159 2.33 -32.44 -6.33
CA TYR A 159 1.54 -31.30 -5.84
C TYR A 159 2.22 -29.96 -6.15
N PHE A 160 3.53 -29.86 -6.03
CA PHE A 160 4.26 -28.65 -6.35
C PHE A 160 4.29 -28.35 -7.86
N GLN A 161 4.38 -29.39 -8.68
CA GLN A 161 4.31 -29.24 -10.16
C GLN A 161 2.92 -28.79 -10.58
N ALA A 162 1.86 -29.42 -10.05
CA ALA A 162 0.48 -29.02 -10.29
C ALA A 162 0.25 -27.53 -9.89
N PHE A 163 0.67 -27.16 -8.68
CA PHE A 163 0.61 -25.78 -8.21
C PHE A 163 1.32 -24.82 -9.17
N ARG A 164 2.59 -25.09 -9.51
CA ARG A 164 3.42 -24.14 -10.27
C ARG A 164 3.01 -24.04 -11.74
N HIS A 165 2.68 -25.18 -12.40
CA HIS A 165 2.50 -25.22 -13.84
C HIS A 165 1.04 -25.13 -14.29
N ILE A 166 0.09 -25.44 -13.42
CA ILE A 166 -1.33 -25.45 -13.74
C ILE A 166 -2.09 -24.39 -12.96
N ILE A 167 -1.99 -24.43 -11.61
CA ILE A 167 -2.80 -23.54 -10.77
C ILE A 167 -2.30 -22.09 -10.81
N MET A 168 -0.99 -21.85 -10.69
CA MET A 168 -0.44 -20.49 -10.69
C MET A 168 -0.72 -19.70 -11.97
N PRO A 169 -0.59 -20.26 -13.18
CA PRO A 169 -0.97 -19.55 -14.41
C PRO A 169 -2.44 -19.14 -14.45
N VAL A 170 -3.34 -19.99 -13.97
CA VAL A 170 -4.78 -19.68 -13.86
C VAL A 170 -5.04 -18.59 -12.83
N MET A 171 -4.29 -18.62 -11.73
CA MET A 171 -4.40 -17.68 -10.61
C MET A 171 -3.71 -16.33 -10.83
N TRP A 172 -2.92 -16.19 -11.90
CA TRP A 172 -2.11 -15.00 -12.14
C TRP A 172 -2.89 -13.67 -12.03
N PRO A 173 -4.11 -13.53 -12.60
CA PRO A 173 -4.90 -12.31 -12.43
C PRO A 173 -5.26 -12.01 -10.96
N GLY A 174 -5.57 -13.04 -10.18
CA GLY A 174 -5.85 -12.92 -8.75
C GLY A 174 -4.62 -12.51 -7.94
N VAL A 175 -3.44 -13.06 -8.28
CA VAL A 175 -2.16 -12.70 -7.65
C VAL A 175 -1.78 -11.25 -7.96
N ILE A 176 -1.96 -10.80 -9.21
CA ILE A 176 -1.74 -9.39 -9.58
C ILE A 176 -2.67 -8.48 -8.78
N THR A 177 -3.95 -8.82 -8.67
CA THR A 177 -4.92 -8.03 -7.91
C THR A 177 -4.53 -7.94 -6.44
N ALA A 178 -4.20 -9.07 -5.79
CA ALA A 178 -3.74 -9.09 -4.41
C ALA A 178 -2.43 -8.30 -4.22
N GLY A 179 -1.52 -8.39 -5.19
CA GLY A 179 -0.28 -7.63 -5.21
C GLY A 179 -0.50 -6.12 -5.27
N LEU A 180 -1.44 -5.66 -6.07
CA LEU A 180 -1.78 -4.24 -6.16
C LEU A 180 -2.37 -3.70 -4.86
N PHE A 181 -3.27 -4.45 -4.21
CA PHE A 181 -3.79 -4.06 -2.90
C PHE A 181 -2.69 -4.04 -1.84
N SER A 182 -1.84 -5.06 -1.81
CA SER A 182 -0.68 -5.13 -0.92
C SER A 182 0.29 -3.96 -1.15
N LEU A 183 0.53 -3.61 -2.42
CA LEU A 183 1.35 -2.47 -2.82
C LEU A 183 0.76 -1.15 -2.30
N MET A 184 -0.54 -0.93 -2.53
CA MET A 184 -1.21 0.29 -2.07
C MET A 184 -1.14 0.44 -0.55
N LEU A 185 -1.30 -0.65 0.20
CA LEU A 185 -1.20 -0.64 1.67
C LEU A 185 0.22 -0.31 2.13
N ALA A 186 1.24 -0.95 1.55
CA ALA A 186 2.63 -0.74 1.95
C ALA A 186 3.18 0.62 1.50
N TYR A 187 2.83 1.07 0.29
CA TYR A 187 3.29 2.33 -0.29
C TYR A 187 2.77 3.56 0.45
N ASN A 188 1.50 3.52 0.90
CA ASN A 188 0.85 4.64 1.58
C ASN A 188 0.92 4.54 3.11
N ASP A 189 1.66 3.55 3.67
CA ASP A 189 1.72 3.42 5.11
C ASP A 189 2.43 4.61 5.75
N PHE A 190 1.75 5.20 6.72
CA PHE A 190 2.26 6.26 7.58
C PHE A 190 2.53 5.73 8.98
N THR A 191 1.58 4.99 9.55
CA THR A 191 1.56 4.65 10.97
C THR A 191 2.77 3.82 11.39
N VAL A 192 3.02 2.74 10.67
CA VAL A 192 4.14 1.82 10.98
C VAL A 192 5.46 2.49 10.68
N THR A 193 5.56 3.13 9.52
CA THR A 193 6.81 3.75 9.04
C THR A 193 7.20 4.97 9.87
N ALA A 194 6.25 5.78 10.34
CA ALA A 194 6.53 6.93 11.20
C ALA A 194 6.97 6.53 12.61
N LEU A 195 6.46 5.40 13.14
CA LEU A 195 6.79 4.94 14.49
C LEU A 195 8.07 4.09 14.54
N LEU A 196 8.35 3.31 13.50
CA LEU A 196 9.45 2.37 13.48
C LEU A 196 10.72 2.90 12.82
N LEU A 197 10.63 3.95 12.01
CA LEU A 197 11.78 4.54 11.34
C LEU A 197 12.21 5.85 11.98
N ASN A 198 13.52 6.09 12.01
CA ASN A 198 14.07 7.39 12.36
C ASN A 198 13.98 8.37 11.18
N GLN A 199 14.27 9.64 11.42
CA GLN A 199 14.14 10.70 10.39
C GLN A 199 15.02 10.44 9.16
N GLU A 200 16.18 9.82 9.33
CA GLU A 200 17.11 9.51 8.23
C GLU A 200 16.58 8.42 7.29
N ASN A 201 15.78 7.49 7.84
CA ASN A 201 15.24 6.34 7.12
C ASN A 201 13.75 6.47 6.77
N HIS A 202 13.14 7.63 6.95
CA HIS A 202 11.73 7.85 6.64
C HIS A 202 11.38 7.39 5.21
N THR A 203 10.19 6.84 5.07
CA THR A 203 9.52 6.66 3.78
C THR A 203 8.86 7.97 3.34
N MET A 204 8.30 8.01 2.11
CA MET A 204 7.74 9.24 1.54
C MET A 204 6.66 9.87 2.40
N VAL A 205 5.74 9.07 2.98
CA VAL A 205 4.58 9.63 3.70
C VAL A 205 4.99 10.35 5.00
N PRO A 206 5.79 9.76 5.91
CA PRO A 206 6.35 10.49 7.05
C PRO A 206 7.24 11.66 6.65
N LYS A 207 8.00 11.54 5.55
CA LYS A 207 8.86 12.63 5.07
C LYS A 207 8.03 13.84 4.62
N ILE A 208 6.95 13.63 3.88
CA ILE A 208 6.01 14.70 3.49
C ILE A 208 5.44 15.38 4.73
N GLN A 209 5.04 14.60 5.74
CA GLN A 209 4.53 15.17 6.98
C GLN A 209 5.58 16.00 7.70
N SER A 210 6.86 15.60 7.68
CA SER A 210 7.94 16.38 8.30
C SER A 210 8.08 17.78 7.70
N TYR A 211 7.82 17.96 6.41
CA TYR A 211 7.84 19.28 5.78
C TYR A 211 6.72 20.20 6.30
N LEU A 212 5.56 19.63 6.66
CA LEU A 212 4.44 20.37 7.21
C LEU A 212 4.61 20.74 8.69
N GLY A 213 5.40 19.95 9.43
CA GLY A 213 5.60 20.11 10.87
C GLY A 213 6.74 21.05 11.27
N THR A 214 7.64 21.37 10.37
CA THR A 214 8.78 22.24 10.64
C THR A 214 8.37 23.69 10.38
N ASN A 215 8.57 24.58 11.37
CA ASN A 215 8.25 26.01 11.38
C ASN A 215 7.83 26.56 10.01
N GLN A 216 6.57 26.97 9.90
CA GLN A 216 5.84 27.31 8.67
C GLN A 216 6.57 28.37 7.80
N HIS A 217 7.66 28.00 7.15
CA HIS A 217 8.20 28.75 6.05
C HIS A 217 7.44 28.35 4.77
N GLU A 218 7.06 29.33 3.97
CA GLU A 218 6.35 29.09 2.68
C GLU A 218 7.07 28.04 1.80
N GLY A 219 8.41 27.98 1.86
CA GLY A 219 9.21 26.98 1.16
C GLY A 219 8.89 25.52 1.55
N ASN A 220 8.64 25.26 2.82
CA ASN A 220 8.34 23.90 3.30
C ASN A 220 6.99 23.40 2.82
N LEU A 221 5.99 24.29 2.71
CA LEU A 221 4.69 23.95 2.15
C LEU A 221 4.80 23.57 0.66
N MET A 222 5.59 24.35 -0.10
CA MET A 222 5.82 24.05 -1.52
C MET A 222 6.58 22.75 -1.73
N TRP A 223 7.52 22.40 -0.83
CA TRP A 223 8.17 21.08 -0.84
C TRP A 223 7.18 19.95 -0.57
N ALA A 224 6.31 20.13 0.43
CA ALA A 224 5.27 19.15 0.73
C ALA A 224 4.34 18.90 -0.45
N VAL A 225 3.85 19.97 -1.10
CA VAL A 225 2.98 19.87 -2.28
C VAL A 225 3.70 19.16 -3.43
N SER A 226 4.94 19.56 -3.74
CA SER A 226 5.75 18.95 -4.80
C SER A 226 6.02 17.47 -4.52
N ALA A 227 6.30 17.12 -3.25
CA ALA A 227 6.52 15.76 -2.82
C ALA A 227 5.25 14.89 -2.93
N VAL A 228 4.07 15.43 -2.54
CA VAL A 228 2.78 14.74 -2.72
C VAL A 228 2.50 14.43 -4.19
N VAL A 229 2.68 15.40 -5.08
CA VAL A 229 2.49 15.20 -6.52
C VAL A 229 3.47 14.14 -7.04
N SER A 230 4.75 14.23 -6.65
CA SER A 230 5.78 13.26 -7.03
C SER A 230 5.49 11.84 -6.53
N ALA A 231 4.94 11.70 -5.32
CA ALA A 231 4.58 10.41 -4.74
C ALA A 231 3.33 9.82 -5.39
N THR A 232 2.36 10.66 -5.76
CA THR A 232 1.08 10.21 -6.32
C THR A 232 1.20 9.78 -7.78
N ALA A 233 2.03 10.45 -8.57
CA ALA A 233 2.16 10.21 -10.00
C ALA A 233 2.51 8.76 -10.37
N PRO A 234 3.54 8.10 -9.79
CA PRO A 234 3.87 6.71 -10.12
C PRO A 234 2.77 5.74 -9.68
N LEU A 235 2.12 5.98 -8.53
CA LEU A 235 1.00 5.16 -8.07
C LEU A 235 -0.20 5.25 -9.02
N PHE A 236 -0.54 6.47 -9.47
CA PHE A 236 -1.60 6.70 -10.43
C PHE A 236 -1.31 5.97 -11.76
N MET A 237 -0.11 6.11 -12.30
CA MET A 237 0.30 5.40 -13.53
C MET A 237 0.20 3.89 -13.37
N LEU A 238 0.62 3.35 -12.23
CA LEU A 238 0.55 1.92 -11.95
C LEU A 238 -0.90 1.44 -11.90
N VAL A 239 -1.80 2.15 -11.20
CA VAL A 239 -3.23 1.81 -11.14
C VAL A 239 -3.86 1.88 -12.54
N MET A 240 -3.55 2.90 -13.33
CA MET A 240 -4.03 3.02 -14.73
C MET A 240 -3.57 1.85 -15.60
N PHE A 241 -2.34 1.38 -15.42
CA PHE A 241 -1.81 0.24 -16.16
C PHE A 241 -2.52 -1.08 -15.79
N PHE A 242 -2.78 -1.30 -14.51
CA PHE A 242 -3.36 -2.55 -14.02
C PHE A 242 -4.89 -2.49 -13.77
N GLN A 243 -5.58 -1.42 -14.16
CA GLN A 243 -7.02 -1.24 -13.89
C GLN A 243 -7.89 -2.41 -14.37
N ARG A 244 -7.55 -3.02 -15.50
CA ARG A 244 -8.30 -4.16 -16.06
C ARG A 244 -8.22 -5.40 -15.17
N GLN A 245 -7.04 -5.67 -14.62
CA GLN A 245 -6.80 -6.80 -13.71
C GLN A 245 -7.55 -6.59 -12.38
N VAL A 246 -7.57 -5.36 -11.86
CA VAL A 246 -8.31 -5.01 -10.65
C VAL A 246 -9.81 -5.25 -10.85
N ILE A 247 -10.37 -4.76 -11.96
CA ILE A 247 -11.81 -4.93 -12.26
C ILE A 247 -12.14 -6.42 -12.43
N SER A 248 -11.34 -7.17 -13.22
CA SER A 248 -11.59 -8.61 -13.43
C SER A 248 -11.49 -9.42 -12.11
N GLY A 249 -10.53 -9.05 -11.25
CA GLY A 249 -10.38 -9.70 -9.96
C GLY A 249 -11.56 -9.45 -9.01
N LEU A 250 -12.05 -8.22 -8.94
CA LEU A 250 -13.20 -7.86 -8.09
C LEU A 250 -14.52 -8.50 -8.59
N THR A 251 -14.72 -8.57 -9.91
CA THR A 251 -15.93 -9.16 -10.49
C THR A 251 -15.95 -10.68 -10.40
N ALA A 252 -14.81 -11.36 -10.49
CA ALA A 252 -14.73 -12.80 -10.30
C ALA A 252 -15.18 -13.26 -8.89
N GLY A 253 -15.01 -12.41 -7.87
CA GLY A 253 -15.50 -12.65 -6.52
C GLY A 253 -16.99 -12.32 -6.31
N ALA A 254 -17.59 -11.47 -7.17
CA ALA A 254 -18.93 -10.95 -7.00
C ALA A 254 -20.03 -11.77 -7.73
N VAL A 255 -19.67 -12.65 -8.66
CA VAL A 255 -20.61 -13.39 -9.54
C VAL A 255 -21.11 -14.71 -8.89
N LYS A 256 -21.02 -14.90 -7.59
CA LYS A 256 -21.70 -15.99 -6.87
C LYS A 256 -22.81 -15.44 -5.99
N GLY A 257 -23.79 -14.83 -6.62
CA GLY A 257 -25.11 -14.55 -6.05
C GLY A 257 -26.16 -15.17 -6.94
#